data_09633301b4ba06566809231a36cb1a48
#
_entry.id   09633301b4ba06566809231a36cb1a48
#
_cell.length_a   1.000
_cell.length_b   1.000
_cell.length_c   1.000
_cell.angle_alpha   90.00
_cell.angle_beta   90.00
_cell.angle_gamma   90.00
#
_symmetry.space_group_name_H-M   'P 1'
#
loop_
_entity.id
_entity.type
_entity.pdbx_description
1 polymer ?
#
loop_
_entity_poly.entity_id
_entity_poly.type
_entity_poly.pdbx_seq_one_letter_code
_entity_poly.pdbx_strand_id
1 'polypeptide(L)'
;PIWYVRETLDNYTNKPRQSYGFRTDRISRPLIISELVELAAQRLELIQDHETLGEMLTFVRNEAGRAEAQEGKHDDCVMALAIAHHIRPQQRYTVEAAKEAGGAVWDDSMWEDYNNASPEEREYLIKKWGEPKQ
;
A
#
# COMPACT_ATOMS: atom_id res chain seq x y z
N PRO A 1 11.15 4.75 -2.79
CA PRO A 1 9.83 4.13 -2.90
C PRO A 1 9.90 2.65 -2.51
N ILE A 2 8.97 2.23 -1.63
CA ILE A 2 8.88 0.81 -1.24
C ILE A 2 8.01 0.10 -2.26
N TRP A 3 8.60 -0.80 -3.03
CA TRP A 3 7.89 -1.60 -4.01
C TRP A 3 7.17 -2.78 -3.34
N TYR A 4 5.95 -3.07 -3.76
CA TYR A 4 5.28 -4.31 -3.37
C TYR A 4 6.03 -5.49 -3.98
N VAL A 5 6.51 -6.42 -3.14
CA VAL A 5 7.26 -7.60 -3.54
C VAL A 5 6.41 -8.84 -3.30
N ARG A 6 6.26 -9.63 -4.36
CA ARG A 6 5.60 -10.93 -4.32
C ARG A 6 6.64 -12.03 -4.42
N GLU A 7 6.59 -12.98 -3.50
CA GLU A 7 7.41 -14.18 -3.56
C GLU A 7 6.62 -15.35 -4.15
N THR A 8 7.21 -16.01 -5.11
CA THR A 8 6.66 -17.22 -5.74
C THR A 8 7.77 -18.27 -5.83
N LEU A 9 7.41 -19.54 -5.68
CA LEU A 9 8.35 -20.64 -5.93
C LEU A 9 8.44 -20.88 -7.43
N ASP A 10 9.65 -20.96 -7.93
CA ASP A 10 9.91 -21.39 -9.30
C ASP A 10 9.66 -22.91 -9.40
N ASN A 11 8.76 -23.32 -10.29
CA ASN A 11 8.31 -24.71 -10.41
C ASN A 11 9.38 -25.70 -10.89
N TYR A 12 10.49 -25.19 -11.48
CA TYR A 12 11.58 -26.02 -12.00
C TYR A 12 12.75 -26.13 -11.03
N THR A 13 13.07 -25.03 -10.36
CA THR A 13 14.24 -24.93 -9.48
C THR A 13 13.91 -25.01 -8.00
N ASN A 14 12.63 -24.96 -7.65
CA ASN A 14 12.13 -24.88 -6.28
C ASN A 14 12.73 -23.72 -5.44
N LYS A 15 13.28 -22.70 -6.13
CA LYS A 15 13.87 -21.52 -5.49
C LYS A 15 12.84 -20.39 -5.38
N PRO A 16 12.89 -19.61 -4.32
CA PRO A 16 12.05 -18.43 -4.21
C PRO A 16 12.41 -17.41 -5.29
N ARG A 17 11.42 -16.95 -6.04
CA ARG A 17 11.55 -15.90 -7.04
C ARG A 17 10.75 -14.68 -6.58
N GLN A 18 11.40 -13.54 -6.55
CA GLN A 18 10.75 -12.25 -6.25
C GLN A 18 10.28 -11.59 -7.54
N SER A 19 9.07 -11.05 -7.49
CA SER A 19 8.47 -10.27 -8.58
C SER A 19 7.87 -8.99 -7.99
N TYR A 20 8.01 -7.88 -8.71
CA TYR A 20 7.46 -6.60 -8.28
C TYR A 20 6.03 -6.42 -8.78
N GLY A 21 5.24 -5.73 -7.96
CA GLY A 21 3.85 -5.40 -8.24
C GLY A 21 2.85 -6.50 -7.88
N PHE A 22 1.61 -6.07 -7.65
CA PHE A 22 0.49 -6.97 -7.36
C PHE A 22 -0.02 -7.61 -8.66
N ARG A 23 -0.37 -8.89 -8.59
CA ARG A 23 -0.98 -9.60 -9.71
C ARG A 23 -2.42 -9.99 -9.36
N THR A 24 -3.34 -9.53 -10.19
CA THR A 24 -4.75 -9.92 -10.10
C THR A 24 -4.98 -11.20 -10.90
N ASP A 25 -5.41 -12.26 -10.23
CA ASP A 25 -5.72 -13.56 -10.82
C ASP A 25 -6.97 -14.18 -10.19
N ARG A 26 -7.27 -15.44 -10.52
CA ARG A 26 -8.48 -16.14 -10.05
C ARG A 26 -8.52 -16.36 -8.54
N ILE A 27 -7.37 -16.33 -7.87
CA ILE A 27 -7.25 -16.50 -6.41
C ILE A 27 -7.20 -15.15 -5.71
N SER A 28 -6.33 -14.25 -6.18
CA SER A 28 -6.11 -12.96 -5.53
C SER A 28 -7.29 -11.99 -5.67
N ARG A 29 -8.01 -12.01 -6.82
CA ARG A 29 -9.15 -11.11 -7.03
C ARG A 29 -10.28 -11.31 -6.00
N PRO A 30 -10.81 -12.52 -5.73
CA PRO A 30 -11.83 -12.72 -4.69
C PRO A 30 -11.35 -12.32 -3.30
N LEU A 31 -10.07 -12.56 -2.99
CA LEU A 31 -9.47 -12.21 -1.70
C LEU A 31 -9.50 -10.71 -1.46
N ILE A 32 -8.93 -9.90 -2.37
CA ILE A 32 -8.88 -8.45 -2.20
C ILE A 32 -10.26 -7.80 -2.21
N ILE A 33 -11.22 -8.36 -2.96
CA ILE A 33 -12.61 -7.90 -2.93
C ILE A 33 -13.26 -8.20 -1.59
N SER A 34 -13.02 -9.39 -1.00
CA SER A 34 -13.51 -9.73 0.33
C SER A 34 -12.99 -8.78 1.41
N GLU A 35 -11.70 -8.43 1.36
CA GLU A 35 -11.08 -7.46 2.26
C GLU A 35 -11.67 -6.06 2.09
N LEU A 36 -11.95 -5.64 0.84
CA LEU A 36 -12.59 -4.35 0.57
C LEU A 36 -14.04 -4.31 1.08
N VAL A 37 -14.79 -5.41 0.94
CA VAL A 37 -16.16 -5.53 1.49
C VAL A 37 -16.14 -5.42 3.01
N GLU A 38 -15.18 -6.04 3.67
CA GLU A 38 -15.00 -5.94 5.12
C GLU A 38 -14.63 -4.50 5.54
N LEU A 39 -13.72 -3.84 4.81
CA LEU A 39 -13.39 -2.43 5.03
C LEU A 39 -14.63 -1.54 4.91
N ALA A 40 -15.41 -1.71 3.84
CA ALA A 40 -16.62 -0.93 3.61
C ALA A 40 -17.68 -1.16 4.69
N ALA A 41 -17.82 -2.39 5.18
CA ALA A 41 -18.75 -2.71 6.26
C ALA A 41 -18.36 -2.10 7.61
N GLN A 42 -17.06 -2.00 7.90
CA GLN A 42 -16.55 -1.55 9.20
C GLN A 42 -16.17 -0.08 9.22
N ARG A 43 -15.67 0.45 8.11
CA ARG A 43 -15.02 1.75 8.02
C ARG A 43 -15.34 2.48 6.71
N LEU A 44 -16.60 2.54 6.32
CA LEU A 44 -17.04 3.20 5.08
C LEU A 44 -16.60 4.67 5.01
N GLU A 45 -16.47 5.33 6.16
CA GLU A 45 -16.02 6.72 6.26
C GLU A 45 -14.61 6.97 5.72
N LEU A 46 -13.81 5.92 5.54
CA LEU A 46 -12.48 6.02 4.92
C LEU A 46 -12.52 6.10 3.39
N ILE A 47 -13.67 5.75 2.79
CA ILE A 47 -13.86 5.79 1.32
C ILE A 47 -14.59 7.08 0.99
N GLN A 48 -13.85 8.11 0.63
CA GLN A 48 -14.39 9.45 0.41
C GLN A 48 -14.47 9.85 -1.06
N ASP A 49 -13.86 9.05 -1.94
CA ASP A 49 -13.87 9.33 -3.37
C ASP A 49 -15.23 9.00 -3.98
N HIS A 50 -15.85 10.02 -4.60
CA HIS A 50 -17.21 9.94 -5.14
C HIS A 50 -17.31 8.95 -6.31
N GLU A 51 -16.28 8.87 -7.15
CA GLU A 51 -16.24 7.96 -8.30
C GLU A 51 -16.16 6.51 -7.85
N THR A 52 -15.27 6.22 -6.89
CA THR A 52 -15.17 4.89 -6.26
C THR A 52 -16.49 4.46 -5.61
N LEU A 53 -17.16 5.35 -4.87
CA LEU A 53 -18.46 5.07 -4.27
C LEU A 53 -19.53 4.80 -5.34
N GLY A 54 -19.50 5.56 -6.45
CA GLY A 54 -20.38 5.34 -7.59
C GLY A 54 -20.20 3.96 -8.24
N GLU A 55 -18.95 3.52 -8.43
CA GLU A 55 -18.65 2.18 -8.93
C GLU A 55 -19.06 1.08 -7.94
N MET A 56 -18.85 1.29 -6.62
CA MET A 56 -19.28 0.32 -5.60
C MET A 56 -20.78 0.06 -5.62
N LEU A 57 -21.61 1.06 -5.92
CA LEU A 57 -23.07 0.90 -6.02
C LEU A 57 -23.50 0.00 -7.20
N THR A 58 -22.66 -0.12 -8.22
CA THR A 58 -22.92 -0.95 -9.41
C THR A 58 -22.06 -2.21 -9.45
N PHE A 59 -21.34 -2.50 -8.36
CA PHE A 59 -20.50 -3.68 -8.23
C PHE A 59 -21.30 -4.83 -7.64
N VAL A 60 -21.53 -5.88 -8.43
CA VAL A 60 -22.46 -6.98 -8.10
C VAL A 60 -21.80 -8.34 -8.27
N ARG A 61 -22.44 -9.38 -7.74
CA ARG A 61 -22.09 -10.77 -8.08
C ARG A 61 -22.89 -11.22 -9.28
N ASN A 62 -22.21 -11.70 -10.31
CA ASN A 62 -22.86 -12.30 -11.46
C ASN A 62 -23.39 -13.72 -11.15
N GLU A 63 -24.07 -14.35 -12.11
CA GLU A 63 -24.65 -15.71 -11.96
C GLU A 63 -23.57 -16.77 -11.64
N ALA A 64 -22.34 -16.58 -12.07
CA ALA A 64 -21.20 -17.44 -11.76
C ALA A 64 -20.56 -17.15 -10.38
N GLY A 65 -21.14 -16.23 -9.61
CA GLY A 65 -20.63 -15.82 -8.29
C GLY A 65 -19.41 -14.89 -8.33
N ARG A 66 -18.99 -14.43 -9.52
CA ARG A 66 -17.88 -13.50 -9.67
C ARG A 66 -18.35 -12.08 -9.38
N ALA A 67 -17.57 -11.37 -8.57
CA ALA A 67 -17.82 -9.96 -8.31
C ALA A 67 -17.23 -9.09 -9.44
N GLU A 68 -18.06 -8.27 -10.05
CA GLU A 68 -17.73 -7.40 -11.19
C GLU A 68 -18.73 -6.26 -11.32
N ALA A 69 -18.39 -5.24 -12.12
CA ALA A 69 -19.34 -4.17 -12.44
C ALA A 69 -20.52 -4.71 -13.24
N GLN A 70 -21.71 -4.10 -13.08
CA GLN A 70 -22.85 -4.34 -13.94
C GLN A 70 -22.50 -4.05 -15.39
N GLU A 71 -23.24 -4.67 -16.32
CA GLU A 71 -23.04 -4.44 -17.76
C GLU A 71 -23.07 -2.94 -18.12
N GLY A 72 -22.06 -2.49 -18.85
CA GLY A 72 -21.89 -1.09 -19.23
C GLY A 72 -21.40 -0.17 -18.10
N LYS A 73 -20.95 -0.72 -16.98
CA LYS A 73 -20.33 0.00 -15.85
C LYS A 73 -18.85 -0.38 -15.72
N HIS A 74 -18.13 0.37 -14.90
CA HIS A 74 -16.70 0.20 -14.65
C HIS A 74 -16.45 -0.26 -13.20
N ASP A 75 -15.33 -0.93 -12.97
CA ASP A 75 -14.86 -1.35 -11.64
C ASP A 75 -13.39 -0.98 -11.38
N ASP A 76 -12.86 -0.03 -12.14
CA ASP A 76 -11.44 0.32 -12.11
C ASP A 76 -11.05 0.94 -10.77
N CYS A 77 -11.85 1.88 -10.25
CA CYS A 77 -11.61 2.53 -8.97
C CYS A 77 -11.80 1.55 -7.81
N VAL A 78 -12.84 0.70 -7.87
CA VAL A 78 -13.08 -0.36 -6.88
C VAL A 78 -11.90 -1.32 -6.83
N MET A 79 -11.42 -1.77 -7.99
CA MET A 79 -10.26 -2.67 -8.05
C MET A 79 -8.96 -2.00 -7.62
N ALA A 80 -8.75 -0.73 -7.99
CA ALA A 80 -7.58 0.04 -7.53
C ALA A 80 -7.57 0.19 -6.01
N LEU A 81 -8.72 0.53 -5.41
CA LEU A 81 -8.86 0.63 -3.95
C LEU A 81 -8.65 -0.73 -3.26
N ALA A 82 -9.19 -1.81 -3.80
CA ALA A 82 -9.01 -3.16 -3.26
C ALA A 82 -7.53 -3.58 -3.24
N ILE A 83 -6.81 -3.34 -4.33
CA ILE A 83 -5.37 -3.60 -4.42
C ILE A 83 -4.60 -2.73 -3.42
N ALA A 84 -4.87 -1.42 -3.37
CA ALA A 84 -4.20 -0.49 -2.47
C ALA A 84 -4.42 -0.89 -0.99
N HIS A 85 -5.63 -1.27 -0.63
CA HIS A 85 -5.95 -1.74 0.72
C HIS A 85 -5.18 -3.01 1.07
N HIS A 86 -5.14 -3.98 0.17
CA HIS A 86 -4.45 -5.27 0.35
C HIS A 86 -2.93 -5.09 0.54
N ILE A 87 -2.28 -4.25 -0.29
CA ILE A 87 -0.83 -4.06 -0.21
C ILE A 87 -0.40 -3.09 0.90
N ARG A 88 -1.33 -2.31 1.45
CA ARG A 88 -1.05 -1.30 2.48
C ARG A 88 -0.26 -1.82 3.69
N PRO A 89 -0.51 -3.01 4.26
CA PRO A 89 0.28 -3.52 5.38
C PRO A 89 1.77 -3.68 5.05
N GLN A 90 2.11 -4.06 3.83
CA GLN A 90 3.49 -4.20 3.38
C GLN A 90 4.17 -2.83 3.18
N GLN A 91 3.37 -1.77 2.95
CA GLN A 91 3.85 -0.40 2.75
C GLN A 91 4.01 0.37 4.06
N ARG A 92 3.64 -0.21 5.20
CA ARG A 92 3.83 0.43 6.50
C ARG A 92 5.31 0.51 6.81
N TYR A 93 5.84 1.71 6.67
CA TYR A 93 7.11 2.08 7.23
C TYR A 93 6.89 2.20 8.75
N THR A 94 7.25 1.19 9.51
CA THR A 94 7.24 1.31 10.96
C THR A 94 8.48 2.09 11.35
N VAL A 95 8.28 3.25 11.99
CA VAL A 95 9.35 4.05 12.62
C VAL A 95 10.19 3.16 13.57
N GLU A 96 9.60 2.10 14.08
CA GLU A 96 10.25 1.07 14.89
C GLU A 96 11.27 0.24 14.11
N ALA A 97 10.95 -0.20 12.90
CA ALA A 97 11.92 -0.92 12.05
C ALA A 97 13.10 -0.02 11.62
N ALA A 98 12.86 1.29 11.46
CA ALA A 98 13.93 2.25 11.19
C ALA A 98 14.83 2.47 12.40
N LYS A 99 14.28 2.44 13.64
CA LYS A 99 15.05 2.50 14.87
C LYS A 99 15.89 1.23 15.11
N GLU A 100 15.34 0.06 14.84
CA GLU A 100 16.06 -1.23 14.94
C GLU A 100 17.16 -1.36 13.87
N ALA A 101 17.00 -0.71 12.72
CA ALA A 101 18.01 -0.69 11.66
C ALA A 101 19.15 0.34 11.88
N GLY A 102 19.17 1.05 13.04
CA GLY A 102 20.31 1.86 13.49
C GLY A 102 20.52 3.17 12.74
N GLY A 103 19.47 3.87 12.33
CA GLY A 103 19.55 5.21 11.77
C GLY A 103 18.22 5.67 11.15
N ALA A 104 17.93 6.96 11.22
CA ALA A 104 16.75 7.54 10.61
C ALA A 104 16.94 7.71 9.09
N VAL A 105 15.92 7.36 8.31
CA VAL A 105 15.87 7.72 6.90
C VAL A 105 15.28 9.12 6.79
N TRP A 106 16.09 10.05 6.34
CA TRP A 106 15.68 11.43 6.16
C TRP A 106 15.14 11.63 4.74
N ASP A 107 14.02 12.29 4.63
CA ASP A 107 13.49 12.75 3.34
C ASP A 107 14.17 14.01 2.86
N ASP A 108 13.87 14.41 1.62
CA ASP A 108 14.53 15.58 0.99
C ASP A 108 14.28 16.87 1.77
N SER A 109 13.10 17.03 2.40
CA SER A 109 12.79 18.22 3.20
C SER A 109 13.58 18.26 4.51
N MET A 110 13.80 17.11 5.15
CA MET A 110 14.62 16.99 6.36
C MET A 110 16.09 17.31 6.06
N TRP A 111 16.58 16.88 4.90
CA TRP A 111 17.92 17.22 4.44
C TRP A 111 18.06 18.71 4.12
N GLU A 112 17.05 19.33 3.51
CA GLU A 112 17.03 20.76 3.23
C GLU A 112 17.07 21.59 4.52
N ASP A 113 16.22 21.23 5.50
CA ASP A 113 16.20 21.87 6.82
C ASP A 113 17.55 21.75 7.53
N TYR A 114 18.16 20.56 7.52
CA TYR A 114 19.45 20.31 8.15
C TYR A 114 20.59 21.07 7.47
N ASN A 115 20.60 21.15 6.15
CA ASN A 115 21.64 21.85 5.41
C ASN A 115 21.58 23.37 5.60
N ASN A 116 20.38 23.92 5.81
CA ASN A 116 20.15 25.35 6.03
C ASN A 116 20.27 25.75 7.52
N ALA A 117 20.32 24.78 8.43
CA ALA A 117 20.36 25.02 9.87
C ALA A 117 21.75 25.42 10.38
N SER A 118 21.76 26.25 11.43
CA SER A 118 22.95 26.56 12.20
C SER A 118 23.50 25.33 12.97
N PRO A 119 24.74 25.34 13.44
CA PRO A 119 25.31 24.21 14.17
C PRO A 119 24.48 23.77 15.39
N GLU A 120 23.89 24.70 16.13
CA GLU A 120 23.04 24.42 17.28
C GLU A 120 21.68 23.79 16.87
N GLU A 121 21.10 24.29 15.80
CA GLU A 121 19.88 23.75 15.22
C GLU A 121 20.08 22.35 14.64
N ARG A 122 21.24 22.07 14.05
CA ARG A 122 21.60 20.72 13.56
C ARG A 122 21.62 19.68 14.67
N GLU A 123 22.18 20.02 15.83
CA GLU A 123 22.14 19.14 17.00
C GLU A 123 20.70 18.85 17.45
N TYR A 124 19.85 19.88 17.45
CA TYR A 124 18.44 19.71 17.77
C TYR A 124 17.72 18.81 16.74
N LEU A 125 17.98 18.99 15.44
CA LEU A 125 17.38 18.19 14.38
C LEU A 125 17.82 16.71 14.46
N ILE A 126 19.11 16.45 14.72
CA ILE A 126 19.63 15.09 14.96
C ILE A 126 18.94 14.45 16.17
N LYS A 127 18.78 15.21 17.27
CA LYS A 127 18.10 14.71 18.46
C LYS A 127 16.62 14.43 18.22
N LYS A 128 15.98 15.22 17.37
CA LYS A 128 14.56 15.10 17.02
C LYS A 128 14.26 13.96 16.04
N TRP A 129 15.10 13.80 15.02
CA TRP A 129 14.86 12.88 13.91
C TRP A 129 15.76 11.63 13.95
N GLY A 130 16.82 11.63 14.77
CA GLY A 130 17.87 10.60 14.81
C GLY A 130 18.99 10.90 13.80
N GLU A 131 20.12 10.24 13.96
CA GLU A 131 21.24 10.36 13.03
C GLU A 131 20.87 9.81 11.65
N PRO A 132 21.16 10.55 10.56
CA PRO A 132 20.89 10.06 9.20
C PRO A 132 21.80 8.90 8.83
N LYS A 133 21.28 7.93 8.09
CA LYS A 133 22.12 6.93 7.42
C LYS A 133 22.85 7.56 6.25
N GLN A 134 24.15 7.37 6.22
CA GLN A 134 24.95 7.64 5.03
C GLN A 134 24.68 6.62 3.95
#